data_fee09dcbad7180ac183abd7289f303c9
#
_entry.id   fee09dcbad7180ac183abd7289f303c9
#
_cell.length_a   1.000
_cell.length_b   1.000
_cell.length_c   1.000
_cell.angle_alpha   90.00
_cell.angle_beta   90.00
_cell.angle_gamma   90.00
#
_symmetry.space_group_name_H-M   'P 1'
#
loop_
_entity.id
_entity.type
_entity.pdbx_description
1 polymer ?
#
loop_
_entity_poly.entity_id
_entity_poly.type
_entity_poly.pdbx_seq_one_letter_code
_entity_poly.pdbx_strand_id
1 'polypeptide(L)'
;MTSIIDRNKAIMKKFETMICHQDTAYQEKLAEELVDSSAPFLTPISPEPLYGGKGYLSVVYLMRKSFSDVQWKLVDMAVDEEKAAVTWELTGTHDGDFMGKKPTGKKIKVCVMNFYYINKDGKIYKDVAAEGMIGILRPLGLVNA
;
A
#
# COMPACT_ATOMS: atom_id res chain seq x y z
N MET A 1 8.48 1.38 -29.36
CA MET A 1 9.12 1.83 -28.11
C MET A 1 8.07 2.19 -27.07
N THR A 2 8.18 1.60 -25.90
CA THR A 2 7.26 1.91 -24.79
C THR A 2 7.63 3.27 -24.17
N SER A 3 6.67 4.15 -24.03
CA SER A 3 6.90 5.44 -23.35
C SER A 3 7.21 5.24 -21.86
N ILE A 4 7.82 6.23 -21.21
CA ILE A 4 8.06 6.21 -19.76
C ILE A 4 6.72 6.15 -19.02
N ILE A 5 5.71 6.86 -19.50
CA ILE A 5 4.37 6.83 -18.91
C ILE A 5 3.76 5.42 -19.00
N ASP A 6 3.85 4.76 -20.15
CA ASP A 6 3.35 3.40 -20.31
C ASP A 6 4.11 2.40 -19.43
N ARG A 7 5.43 2.56 -19.31
CA ARG A 7 6.26 1.79 -18.38
C ARG A 7 5.76 1.98 -16.94
N ASN A 8 5.53 3.21 -16.52
CA ASN A 8 5.09 3.50 -15.16
C ASN A 8 3.68 2.96 -14.88
N LYS A 9 2.78 3.00 -15.86
CA LYS A 9 1.47 2.34 -15.76
C LYS A 9 1.62 0.83 -15.57
N ALA A 10 2.50 0.19 -16.34
CA ALA A 10 2.76 -1.24 -16.24
C ALA A 10 3.36 -1.61 -14.87
N ILE A 11 4.25 -0.76 -14.32
CA ILE A 11 4.82 -0.93 -12.98
C ILE A 11 3.70 -0.94 -11.93
N MET A 12 2.75 0.00 -12.00
CA MET A 12 1.66 0.06 -11.04
C MET A 12 0.71 -1.15 -11.15
N LYS A 13 0.47 -1.66 -12.35
CA LYS A 13 -0.30 -2.90 -12.55
C LYS A 13 0.41 -4.11 -11.96
N LYS A 14 1.72 -4.18 -12.12
CA LYS A 14 2.55 -5.24 -11.54
C LYS A 14 2.61 -5.13 -10.01
N PHE A 15 2.61 -3.91 -9.48
CA PHE A 15 2.52 -3.65 -8.05
C PHE A 15 1.17 -4.13 -7.47
N GLU A 16 0.07 -3.89 -8.16
CA GLU A 16 -1.24 -4.45 -7.78
C GLU A 16 -1.18 -5.98 -7.73
N THR A 17 -0.59 -6.62 -8.72
CA THR A 17 -0.39 -8.08 -8.73
C THR A 17 0.40 -8.53 -7.51
N MET A 18 1.46 -7.80 -7.16
CA MET A 18 2.30 -8.10 -5.99
C MET A 18 1.49 -8.11 -4.69
N ILE A 19 0.73 -7.06 -4.43
CA ILE A 19 -0.01 -6.95 -3.15
C ILE A 19 -1.20 -7.90 -3.07
N CYS A 20 -1.76 -8.33 -4.19
CA CYS A 20 -2.90 -9.23 -4.24
C CYS A 20 -2.52 -10.71 -4.29
N HIS A 21 -1.28 -11.04 -4.64
CA HIS A 21 -0.84 -12.42 -4.82
C HIS A 21 -0.79 -13.18 -3.49
N GLN A 22 -1.11 -14.48 -3.53
CA GLN A 22 -1.16 -15.31 -2.32
C GLN A 22 0.16 -16.04 -2.04
N ASP A 23 1.01 -16.21 -3.04
CA ASP A 23 2.32 -16.84 -2.87
C ASP A 23 3.33 -15.81 -2.35
N THR A 24 3.79 -16.01 -1.12
CA THR A 24 4.72 -15.10 -0.42
C THR A 24 6.08 -14.99 -1.15
N ALA A 25 6.63 -16.11 -1.64
CA ALA A 25 7.90 -16.08 -2.35
C ALA A 25 7.82 -15.27 -3.64
N TYR A 26 6.72 -15.40 -4.36
CA TYR A 26 6.47 -14.61 -5.56
C TYR A 26 6.29 -13.12 -5.24
N GLN A 27 5.57 -12.81 -4.15
CA GLN A 27 5.41 -11.42 -3.68
C GLN A 27 6.76 -10.78 -3.34
N GLU A 28 7.61 -11.48 -2.61
CA GLU A 28 8.94 -10.99 -2.23
C GLU A 28 9.82 -10.73 -3.45
N LYS A 29 9.77 -11.63 -4.44
CA LYS A 29 10.49 -11.47 -5.70
C LYS A 29 10.04 -10.21 -6.45
N LEU A 30 8.72 -10.01 -6.57
CA LEU A 30 8.17 -8.81 -7.20
C LEU A 30 8.53 -7.54 -6.42
N ALA A 31 8.52 -7.61 -5.10
CA ALA A 31 8.88 -6.48 -4.25
C ALA A 31 10.33 -6.05 -4.48
N GLU A 32 11.26 -6.99 -4.59
CA GLU A 32 12.66 -6.70 -4.92
C GLU A 32 12.82 -6.10 -6.33
N GLU A 33 12.02 -6.56 -7.27
CA GLU A 33 12.03 -6.04 -8.65
C GLU A 33 11.46 -4.61 -8.72
N LEU A 34 10.35 -4.35 -8.05
CA LEU A 34 9.56 -3.13 -8.23
C LEU A 34 9.94 -1.98 -7.29
N VAL A 35 10.52 -2.28 -6.14
CA VAL A 35 10.72 -1.30 -5.06
C VAL A 35 12.19 -1.18 -4.73
N ASP A 36 12.67 0.08 -4.68
CA ASP A 36 14.00 0.37 -4.20
C ASP A 36 14.13 -0.02 -2.72
N SER A 37 15.23 -0.69 -2.36
CA SER A 37 15.43 -1.21 -0.99
C SER A 37 15.49 -0.12 0.08
N SER A 38 15.83 1.09 -0.29
CA SER A 38 15.88 2.25 0.59
C SER A 38 14.61 3.12 0.55
N ALA A 39 13.60 2.73 -0.24
CA ALA A 39 12.36 3.47 -0.38
C ALA A 39 11.62 3.58 0.97
N PRO A 40 11.37 4.80 1.49
CA PRO A 40 10.57 4.96 2.70
C PRO A 40 9.08 4.89 2.37
N PHE A 41 8.34 4.18 3.22
CA PHE A 41 6.88 4.13 3.17
C PHE A 41 6.31 4.74 4.45
N LEU A 42 5.61 5.85 4.31
CA LEU A 42 4.89 6.49 5.39
C LEU A 42 3.46 5.96 5.40
N THR A 43 3.08 5.32 6.49
CA THR A 43 1.76 4.71 6.64
C THR A 43 1.16 5.05 8.00
N PRO A 44 -0.17 5.29 8.07
CA PRO A 44 -0.83 5.59 9.35
C PRO A 44 -0.73 4.48 10.39
N ILE A 45 -0.41 3.26 9.99
CA ILE A 45 -0.35 2.11 10.91
C ILE A 45 1.03 1.91 11.56
N SER A 46 2.04 2.67 11.14
CA SER A 46 3.37 2.62 11.75
C SER A 46 3.83 4.03 12.12
N PRO A 47 4.31 4.27 13.35
CA PRO A 47 4.84 5.58 13.74
C PRO A 47 6.18 5.89 13.05
N GLU A 48 6.90 4.86 12.63
CA GLU A 48 8.18 5.00 11.95
C GLU A 48 8.05 4.59 10.47
N PRO A 49 8.84 5.19 9.58
CA PRO A 49 8.86 4.79 8.19
C PRO A 49 9.24 3.30 8.03
N LEU A 50 8.57 2.62 7.14
CA LEU A 50 8.95 1.28 6.68
C LEU A 50 9.82 1.43 5.43
N TYR A 51 10.71 0.47 5.16
CA TYR A 51 11.66 0.59 4.06
C TYR A 51 11.61 -0.58 3.11
N GLY A 52 11.68 -0.28 1.83
CA GLY A 52 11.80 -1.26 0.75
C GLY A 52 10.55 -2.10 0.53
N GLY A 53 10.66 -3.05 -0.39
CA GLY A 53 9.58 -3.97 -0.71
C GLY A 53 9.13 -4.82 0.47
N LYS A 54 10.08 -5.26 1.29
CA LYS A 54 9.78 -6.04 2.51
C LYS A 54 9.00 -5.20 3.53
N GLY A 55 9.37 -3.92 3.69
CA GLY A 55 8.64 -3.00 4.55
C GLY A 55 7.20 -2.83 4.08
N TYR A 56 6.99 -2.67 2.78
CA TYR A 56 5.64 -2.59 2.22
C TYR A 56 4.84 -3.88 2.43
N LEU A 57 5.43 -5.03 2.13
CA LEU A 57 4.77 -6.32 2.31
C LEU A 57 4.42 -6.61 3.76
N SER A 58 5.17 -6.07 4.73
CA SER A 58 4.82 -6.21 6.15
C SER A 58 3.44 -5.64 6.47
N VAL A 59 3.06 -4.55 5.79
CA VAL A 59 1.71 -3.96 5.90
C VAL A 59 0.66 -4.89 5.30
N VAL A 60 0.95 -5.47 4.12
CA VAL A 60 0.06 -6.43 3.47
C VAL A 60 -0.21 -7.63 4.39
N TYR A 61 0.86 -8.18 4.99
CA TYR A 61 0.75 -9.32 5.89
C TYR A 61 -0.01 -8.99 7.18
N LEU A 62 0.22 -7.80 7.74
CA LEU A 62 -0.53 -7.32 8.90
C LEU A 62 -2.02 -7.23 8.58
N MET A 63 -2.35 -6.65 7.43
CA MET A 63 -3.75 -6.53 7.00
C MET A 63 -4.39 -7.90 6.81
N ARG A 64 -3.68 -8.89 6.27
CA ARG A 64 -4.18 -10.25 6.10
C ARG A 64 -4.47 -10.97 7.41
N LYS A 65 -3.69 -10.69 8.46
CA LYS A 65 -3.97 -11.22 9.80
C LYS A 65 -5.24 -10.68 10.41
N SER A 66 -5.52 -9.42 10.14
CA SER A 66 -6.67 -8.71 10.74
C SER A 66 -7.94 -8.85 9.90
N PHE A 67 -7.77 -9.03 8.60
CA PHE A 67 -8.84 -9.16 7.59
C PHE A 67 -8.43 -10.29 6.63
N SER A 68 -8.78 -11.54 6.96
CA SER A 68 -8.30 -12.71 6.21
C SER A 68 -8.74 -12.71 4.73
N ASP A 69 -9.85 -12.04 4.43
CA ASP A 69 -10.42 -11.87 3.10
C ASP A 69 -10.05 -10.54 2.43
N VAL A 70 -9.04 -9.84 2.96
CA VAL A 70 -8.67 -8.51 2.44
C VAL A 70 -8.33 -8.55 0.96
N GLN A 71 -8.85 -7.55 0.23
CA GLN A 71 -8.55 -7.34 -1.18
C GLN A 71 -8.23 -5.88 -1.44
N TRP A 72 -7.27 -5.65 -2.32
CA TRP A 72 -6.93 -4.33 -2.87
C TRP A 72 -7.26 -4.34 -4.35
N LYS A 73 -7.97 -3.30 -4.78
CA LYS A 73 -8.29 -3.10 -6.19
C LYS A 73 -7.79 -1.72 -6.60
N LEU A 74 -6.96 -1.67 -7.64
CA LEU A 74 -6.58 -0.42 -8.26
C LEU A 74 -7.77 0.10 -9.06
N VAL A 75 -8.39 1.19 -8.58
CA VAL A 75 -9.63 1.73 -9.16
C VAL A 75 -9.32 2.76 -10.23
N ASP A 76 -8.36 3.64 -9.97
CA ASP A 76 -8.01 4.72 -10.87
C ASP A 76 -6.54 5.12 -10.67
N MET A 77 -5.93 5.66 -11.70
CA MET A 77 -4.57 6.20 -11.62
C MET A 77 -4.34 7.31 -12.64
N ALA A 78 -3.58 8.31 -12.22
CA ALA A 78 -2.99 9.31 -13.08
C ALA A 78 -1.48 9.15 -13.04
N VAL A 79 -0.85 9.05 -14.20
CA VAL A 79 0.57 8.70 -14.30
C VAL A 79 1.29 9.72 -15.18
N ASP A 80 2.43 10.20 -14.70
CA ASP A 80 3.38 10.96 -15.48
C ASP A 80 4.75 10.25 -15.56
N GLU A 81 5.79 10.94 -16.00
CA GLU A 81 7.12 10.34 -16.17
C GLU A 81 7.83 10.04 -14.84
N GLU A 82 7.42 10.65 -13.73
CA GLU A 82 8.10 10.57 -12.44
C GLU A 82 7.27 9.88 -11.35
N LYS A 83 5.94 9.86 -11.49
CA LYS A 83 5.06 9.38 -10.42
C LYS A 83 3.72 8.87 -10.92
N ALA A 84 3.06 8.14 -10.05
CA ALA A 84 1.69 7.68 -10.22
C ALA A 84 0.85 8.07 -9.00
N ALA A 85 -0.26 8.76 -9.23
CA ALA A 85 -1.31 8.95 -8.23
C ALA A 85 -2.31 7.82 -8.40
N VAL A 86 -2.57 7.07 -7.34
CA VAL A 86 -3.39 5.86 -7.39
C VAL A 86 -4.49 5.91 -6.35
N THR A 87 -5.68 5.52 -6.75
CA THR A 87 -6.80 5.28 -5.85
C THR A 87 -7.02 3.77 -5.74
N TRP A 88 -7.00 3.27 -4.51
CA TRP A 88 -7.26 1.88 -4.17
C TRP A 88 -8.62 1.73 -3.50
N GLU A 89 -9.32 0.66 -3.80
CA GLU A 89 -10.43 0.18 -2.99
C GLU A 89 -9.94 -0.99 -2.13
N LEU A 90 -10.00 -0.81 -0.83
CA LEU A 90 -9.66 -1.84 0.16
C LEU A 90 -10.94 -2.39 0.76
N THR A 91 -11.15 -3.70 0.68
CA THR A 91 -12.29 -4.38 1.29
C THR A 91 -11.81 -5.52 2.17
N GLY A 92 -12.59 -5.86 3.18
CA GLY A 92 -12.30 -6.99 4.06
C GLY A 92 -13.29 -7.11 5.20
N THR A 93 -13.18 -8.21 5.93
CA THR A 93 -13.96 -8.48 7.14
C THR A 93 -13.02 -8.55 8.34
N HIS A 94 -13.31 -7.79 9.38
CA HIS A 94 -12.49 -7.75 10.60
C HIS A 94 -12.66 -9.04 11.41
N ASP A 95 -11.83 -10.03 11.13
CA ASP A 95 -11.86 -11.36 11.74
C ASP A 95 -10.60 -11.72 12.54
N GLY A 96 -9.63 -10.82 12.61
CA GLY A 96 -8.42 -10.93 13.44
C GLY A 96 -8.16 -9.65 14.22
N ASP A 97 -7.29 -9.70 15.23
CA ASP A 97 -6.93 -8.51 16.01
C ASP A 97 -6.31 -7.44 15.09
N PHE A 98 -6.75 -6.20 15.23
CA PHE A 98 -6.20 -5.05 14.52
C PHE A 98 -5.92 -3.91 15.48
N MET A 99 -4.66 -3.54 15.60
CA MET A 99 -4.19 -2.44 16.47
C MET A 99 -4.76 -2.54 17.90
N GLY A 100 -4.79 -3.74 18.44
CA GLY A 100 -5.32 -4.02 19.78
C GLY A 100 -6.83 -4.20 19.86
N LYS A 101 -7.55 -4.00 18.77
CA LYS A 101 -8.99 -4.21 18.69
C LYS A 101 -9.30 -5.66 18.35
N LYS A 102 -10.08 -6.31 19.19
CA LYS A 102 -10.57 -7.68 18.95
C LYS A 102 -11.48 -7.75 17.72
N PRO A 103 -11.56 -8.91 17.05
CA PRO A 103 -12.43 -9.09 15.89
C PRO A 103 -13.86 -8.64 16.14
N THR A 104 -14.40 -7.85 15.22
CA THR A 104 -15.78 -7.35 15.30
C THR A 104 -16.72 -8.04 14.31
N GLY A 105 -16.18 -8.77 13.32
CA GLY A 105 -16.95 -9.33 12.23
C GLY A 105 -17.49 -8.29 11.24
N LYS A 106 -17.16 -7.01 11.43
CA LYS A 106 -17.62 -5.93 10.55
C LYS A 106 -16.87 -5.94 9.23
N LYS A 107 -17.58 -5.64 8.16
CA LYS A 107 -17.00 -5.42 6.83
C LYS A 107 -16.52 -3.98 6.69
N ILE A 108 -15.36 -3.81 6.07
CA ILE A 108 -14.83 -2.50 5.70
C ILE A 108 -14.78 -2.34 4.18
N LYS A 109 -14.97 -1.12 3.74
CA LYS A 109 -14.73 -0.67 2.38
C LYS A 109 -14.14 0.72 2.45
N VAL A 110 -12.88 0.85 2.06
CA VAL A 110 -12.10 2.07 2.25
C VAL A 110 -11.50 2.50 0.92
N CYS A 111 -11.57 3.78 0.64
CA CYS A 111 -10.83 4.41 -0.45
C CYS A 111 -9.48 4.87 0.10
N VAL A 112 -8.40 4.35 -0.46
CA VAL A 112 -7.03 4.71 -0.10
C VAL A 112 -6.37 5.39 -1.29
N MET A 113 -5.65 6.48 -1.02
CA MET A 113 -4.99 7.27 -2.06
C MET A 113 -3.49 7.37 -1.76
N ASN A 114 -2.69 7.09 -2.78
CA ASN A 114 -1.24 7.13 -2.69
C ASN A 114 -0.63 7.84 -3.88
N PHE A 115 0.52 8.50 -3.63
CA PHE A 115 1.47 8.91 -4.66
C PHE A 115 2.67 7.99 -4.60
N TYR A 116 2.96 7.32 -5.71
CA TYR A 116 4.16 6.49 -5.88
C TYR A 116 5.14 7.21 -6.79
N TYR A 117 6.35 7.40 -6.32
CA TYR A 117 7.43 8.04 -7.09
C TYR A 117 8.32 6.96 -7.70
N ILE A 118 8.58 7.07 -9.00
CA ILE A 118 9.27 6.04 -9.78
C ILE A 118 10.53 6.66 -10.37
N ASN A 119 11.68 6.02 -10.13
CA ASN A 119 12.96 6.50 -10.60
C ASN A 119 13.25 6.11 -12.05
N LYS A 120 14.40 6.52 -12.57
CA LYS A 120 14.82 6.25 -13.96
C LYS A 120 14.97 4.75 -14.25
N ASP A 121 15.31 3.96 -13.23
CA ASP A 121 15.45 2.50 -13.35
C ASP A 121 14.10 1.77 -13.28
N GLY A 122 13.00 2.50 -13.14
CA GLY A 122 11.66 1.92 -13.06
C GLY A 122 11.34 1.33 -11.70
N LYS A 123 12.01 1.80 -10.64
CA LYS A 123 11.73 1.36 -9.27
C LYS A 123 10.98 2.42 -8.48
N ILE A 124 10.02 1.98 -7.69
CA ILE A 124 9.33 2.83 -6.71
C ILE A 124 10.32 3.15 -5.59
N TYR A 125 10.60 4.44 -5.39
CA TYR A 125 11.55 4.88 -4.36
C TYR A 125 10.90 5.70 -3.24
N LYS A 126 9.60 6.00 -3.34
CA LYS A 126 8.85 6.73 -2.32
C LYS A 126 7.36 6.48 -2.50
N ASP A 127 6.64 6.32 -1.41
CA ASP A 127 5.18 6.25 -1.36
C ASP A 127 4.68 7.22 -0.31
N VAL A 128 3.71 8.04 -0.68
CA VAL A 128 3.03 8.95 0.25
C VAL A 128 1.55 8.59 0.25
N ALA A 129 1.08 8.08 1.38
CA ALA A 129 -0.33 7.79 1.62
C ALA A 129 -1.04 8.99 2.22
N ALA A 130 -2.27 9.25 1.81
CA ALA A 130 -3.10 10.27 2.42
C ALA A 130 -3.54 9.85 3.83
N GLU A 131 -3.31 10.70 4.81
CA GLU A 131 -3.75 10.46 6.19
C GLU A 131 -5.21 10.88 6.43
N GLY A 132 -5.68 11.89 5.70
CA GLY A 132 -7.02 12.44 5.85
C GLY A 132 -7.26 12.99 7.26
N MET A 133 -8.48 12.88 7.76
CA MET A 133 -8.85 13.37 9.08
C MET A 133 -8.09 12.70 10.23
N ILE A 134 -7.61 11.48 10.04
CA ILE A 134 -6.81 10.77 11.04
C ILE A 134 -5.56 11.57 11.44
N GLY A 135 -4.93 12.26 10.49
CA GLY A 135 -3.77 13.11 10.75
C GLY A 135 -4.08 14.29 11.68
N ILE A 136 -5.34 14.68 11.78
CA ILE A 136 -5.80 15.73 12.72
C ILE A 136 -6.27 15.11 14.03
N LEU A 137 -7.09 14.07 13.95
CA LEU A 137 -7.76 13.50 15.13
C LEU A 137 -6.80 12.80 16.07
N ARG A 138 -5.79 12.10 15.54
CA ARG A 138 -4.84 11.33 16.33
C ARG A 138 -4.00 12.20 17.28
N PRO A 139 -3.33 13.28 16.84
CA PRO A 139 -2.57 14.14 17.76
C PRO A 139 -3.42 14.81 18.83
N LEU A 140 -4.72 15.00 18.56
CA LEU A 140 -5.66 15.58 19.50
C LEU A 140 -6.25 14.55 20.49
N GLY A 141 -5.88 13.28 20.37
CA GLY A 141 -6.41 12.23 21.21
C GLY A 141 -7.89 11.88 20.98
N LEU A 142 -8.43 12.26 19.82
CA LEU A 142 -9.83 12.02 19.48
C LEU A 142 -10.08 10.64 18.87
N VAL A 143 -9.01 9.91 18.52
CA VAL A 143 -9.06 8.50 18.13
C VAL A 143 -7.98 7.74 18.89
N ASN A 144 -8.33 6.57 19.41
CA ASN A 144 -7.42 5.64 20.08
C ASN A 144 -6.85 4.68 19.03
N ALA A 145 -5.64 4.94 18.62
CA ALA A 145 -4.93 4.05 17.71
C ALA A 145 -3.41 4.16 17.90
#